data_25a064f16e3550f79fa1e86c2f41ad06
#
_entry.id   25a064f16e3550f79fa1e86c2f41ad06
#
_cell.length_a   1.000
_cell.length_b   1.000
_cell.length_c   1.000
_cell.angle_alpha   90.00
_cell.angle_beta   90.00
_cell.angle_gamma   90.00
#
_symmetry.space_group_name_H-M   'P 1'
#
loop_
_entity.id
_entity.type
_entity.pdbx_description
1 polymer ?
#
loop_
_entity_poly.entity_id
_entity_poly.type
_entity_poly.pdbx_seq_one_letter_code
_entity_poly.pdbx_strand_id
1 'polypeptide(L)'
;PRPQGNRLTILTNAGGPGVLATDALIRQGGELAKLAPETIAALDEFLPPHWSHQNPVDILGDADPDRYVKAVEIVAKDPNSDGLLVILTPQAMTDPTKIAEKLKAFFESAQPLLKNKTLLASWMGGEEVEAGELLLNQAGIFTFPFPDGAAQVFNYMGHYSYNLKGLYETPTLPMDEVENRSLATSVIDSVRRSGRT
;
A
#
# COMPACT_ATOMS: atom_id res chain seq x y z
N PRO A 1 -7.64 8.92 0.05
CA PRO A 1 -7.63 8.10 -1.17
C PRO A 1 -7.70 6.63 -0.82
N ARG A 2 -8.23 5.79 -1.74
CA ARG A 2 -8.30 4.34 -1.59
C ARG A 2 -7.30 3.70 -2.55
N PRO A 3 -6.57 2.63 -2.14
CA PRO A 3 -5.64 1.94 -3.04
C PRO A 3 -6.43 1.29 -4.18
N GLN A 4 -5.82 1.28 -5.37
CA GLN A 4 -6.43 0.65 -6.56
C GLN A 4 -6.03 -0.83 -6.70
N GLY A 5 -5.05 -1.27 -5.94
CA GLY A 5 -4.54 -2.64 -5.88
C GLY A 5 -3.98 -2.96 -4.49
N ASN A 6 -3.20 -4.03 -4.41
CA ASN A 6 -2.64 -4.60 -3.18
C ASN A 6 -1.11 -4.45 -3.05
N ARG A 7 -0.47 -3.63 -3.90
CA ARG A 7 0.98 -3.44 -3.94
C ARG A 7 1.40 -2.29 -3.03
N LEU A 8 2.10 -2.60 -1.96
CA LEU A 8 2.56 -1.63 -0.97
C LEU A 8 4.06 -1.36 -1.11
N THR A 9 4.44 -0.09 -1.10
CA THR A 9 5.82 0.31 -0.84
C THR A 9 5.97 0.61 0.66
N ILE A 10 7.02 0.08 1.26
CA ILE A 10 7.37 0.30 2.67
C ILE A 10 8.66 1.09 2.72
N LEU A 11 8.64 2.24 3.40
CA LEU A 11 9.83 3.05 3.66
C LEU A 11 10.05 3.08 5.17
N THR A 12 11.28 2.82 5.60
CA THR A 12 11.63 2.70 7.02
C THR A 12 13.05 3.22 7.28
N ASN A 13 13.32 3.66 8.51
CA ASN A 13 14.67 3.91 9.01
C ASN A 13 15.20 2.75 9.87
N ALA A 14 14.47 1.62 9.91
CA ALA A 14 14.88 0.45 10.68
C ALA A 14 14.40 -0.84 10.00
N GLY A 15 15.32 -1.75 9.70
CA GLY A 15 15.05 -2.99 8.96
C GLY A 15 14.03 -3.91 9.64
N GLY A 16 14.11 -4.07 10.97
CA GLY A 16 13.20 -4.93 11.74
C GLY A 16 11.72 -4.60 11.56
N PRO A 17 11.28 -3.36 11.79
CA PRO A 17 9.91 -2.91 11.51
C PRO A 17 9.50 -3.08 10.05
N GLY A 18 10.42 -2.86 9.10
CA GLY A 18 10.16 -3.13 7.67
C GLY A 18 9.82 -4.60 7.40
N VAL A 19 10.54 -5.54 8.04
CA VAL A 19 10.27 -6.98 7.95
C VAL A 19 8.91 -7.32 8.57
N LEU A 20 8.59 -6.79 9.76
CA LEU A 20 7.29 -7.02 10.40
C LEU A 20 6.12 -6.56 9.52
N ALA A 21 6.22 -5.39 8.90
CA ALA A 21 5.23 -4.90 7.95
C ALA A 21 5.11 -5.82 6.73
N THR A 22 6.23 -6.27 6.19
CA THR A 22 6.27 -7.19 5.03
C THR A 22 5.59 -8.51 5.35
N ASP A 23 5.90 -9.12 6.49
CA ASP A 23 5.29 -10.38 6.91
C ASP A 23 3.78 -10.25 7.10
N ALA A 24 3.33 -9.14 7.70
CA ALA A 24 1.91 -8.88 7.89
C ALA A 24 1.18 -8.65 6.56
N LEU A 25 1.80 -7.90 5.62
CA LEU A 25 1.28 -7.64 4.30
C LEU A 25 1.07 -8.94 3.51
N ILE A 26 2.13 -9.75 3.37
CA ILE A 26 2.13 -10.99 2.58
C ILE A 26 1.16 -12.03 3.16
N ARG A 27 1.14 -12.17 4.49
CA ARG A 27 0.30 -13.15 5.18
C ARG A 27 -1.19 -12.96 4.92
N GLN A 28 -1.60 -11.75 4.54
CA GLN A 28 -2.99 -11.38 4.25
C GLN A 28 -3.27 -11.15 2.75
N GLY A 29 -2.36 -11.61 1.86
CA GLY A 29 -2.54 -11.55 0.42
C GLY A 29 -2.18 -10.23 -0.24
N GLY A 30 -1.54 -9.31 0.48
CA GLY A 30 -0.93 -8.13 -0.12
C GLY A 30 0.42 -8.45 -0.76
N GLU A 31 0.95 -7.51 -1.51
CA GLU A 31 2.20 -7.66 -2.27
C GLU A 31 3.14 -6.49 -2.00
N LEU A 32 4.44 -6.76 -1.90
CA LEU A 32 5.44 -5.71 -1.98
C LEU A 32 5.49 -5.16 -3.41
N ALA A 33 5.37 -3.84 -3.56
CA ALA A 33 5.55 -3.20 -4.85
C ALA A 33 6.97 -3.46 -5.36
N LYS A 34 7.10 -3.95 -6.58
CA LYS A 34 8.39 -4.04 -7.27
C LYS A 34 8.70 -2.66 -7.84
N LEU A 35 9.59 -1.94 -7.18
CA LEU A 35 9.96 -0.59 -7.57
C LEU A 35 10.46 -0.54 -9.01
N ALA A 36 10.11 0.53 -9.72
CA ALA A 36 10.57 0.77 -11.08
C ALA A 36 12.09 1.03 -11.08
N PRO A 37 12.82 0.65 -12.16
CA PRO A 37 14.26 0.89 -12.26
C PRO A 37 14.63 2.36 -12.07
N GLU A 38 13.80 3.28 -12.55
CA GLU A 38 13.99 4.72 -12.41
C GLU A 38 13.88 5.19 -10.96
N THR A 39 12.98 4.56 -10.18
CA THR A 39 12.83 4.81 -8.74
C THR A 39 14.07 4.32 -7.98
N ILE A 40 14.55 3.12 -8.29
CA ILE A 40 15.78 2.56 -7.69
C ILE A 40 16.97 3.47 -8.02
N ALA A 41 17.15 3.87 -9.27
CA ALA A 41 18.24 4.75 -9.68
C ALA A 41 18.21 6.11 -8.95
N ALA A 42 17.03 6.71 -8.80
CA ALA A 42 16.87 7.96 -8.06
C ALA A 42 17.17 7.81 -6.55
N LEU A 43 16.85 6.65 -5.96
CA LEU A 43 17.21 6.34 -4.58
C LEU A 43 18.72 6.08 -4.43
N ASP A 44 19.34 5.37 -5.37
CA ASP A 44 20.79 5.10 -5.41
C ASP A 44 21.64 6.39 -5.50
N GLU A 45 21.14 7.38 -6.23
CA GLU A 45 21.81 8.67 -6.40
C GLU A 45 21.84 9.51 -5.11
N PHE A 46 20.89 9.28 -4.22
CA PHE A 46 20.61 10.11 -3.06
C PHE A 46 20.89 9.42 -1.73
N LEU A 47 20.56 8.14 -1.59
CA LEU A 47 20.72 7.39 -0.34
C LEU A 47 22.17 6.92 -0.14
N PRO A 48 22.60 6.70 1.13
CA PRO A 48 23.90 6.10 1.39
C PRO A 48 24.03 4.71 0.76
N PRO A 49 25.26 4.25 0.39
CA PRO A 49 25.48 3.00 -0.34
C PRO A 49 24.96 1.72 0.33
N HIS A 50 24.59 1.80 1.62
CA HIS A 50 24.15 0.64 2.40
C HIS A 50 22.61 0.57 2.59
N TRP A 51 21.85 1.41 1.86
CA TRP A 51 20.42 1.27 1.86
C TRP A 51 19.98 -0.08 1.23
N SER A 52 18.75 -0.51 1.41
CA SER A 52 18.30 -1.88 1.04
C SER A 52 18.30 -2.20 -0.47
N HIS A 53 18.42 -1.22 -1.35
CA HIS A 53 18.33 -1.32 -2.82
C HIS A 53 17.06 -2.01 -3.35
N GLN A 54 16.03 -2.11 -2.53
CA GLN A 54 14.75 -2.75 -2.84
C GLN A 54 13.65 -2.31 -1.88
N ASN A 55 12.44 -2.83 -2.07
CA ASN A 55 11.34 -2.68 -1.12
C ASN A 55 11.36 -3.85 -0.10
N PRO A 56 11.32 -3.62 1.21
CA PRO A 56 11.26 -2.32 1.90
C PRO A 56 12.47 -1.41 1.64
N VAL A 57 12.19 -0.10 1.48
CA VAL A 57 13.21 0.94 1.32
C VAL A 57 13.72 1.32 2.69
N ASP A 58 14.84 0.74 3.10
CA ASP A 58 15.50 1.08 4.38
C ASP A 58 16.47 2.23 4.14
N ILE A 59 16.11 3.41 4.64
CA ILE A 59 16.89 4.66 4.49
C ILE A 59 17.93 4.87 5.59
N LEU A 60 18.12 3.86 6.43
CA LEU A 60 19.04 3.76 7.56
C LEU A 60 18.67 4.63 8.77
N GLY A 61 19.16 4.22 9.95
CA GLY A 61 18.81 4.83 11.25
C GLY A 61 19.37 6.23 11.49
N ASP A 62 20.31 6.69 10.68
CA ASP A 62 20.86 8.05 10.72
C ASP A 62 20.10 9.04 9.80
N ALA A 63 18.93 8.64 9.29
CA ALA A 63 18.14 9.46 8.39
C ALA A 63 17.60 10.72 9.10
N ASP A 64 17.97 11.87 8.59
CA ASP A 64 17.45 13.17 8.99
C ASP A 64 16.09 13.48 8.32
N PRO A 65 15.38 14.53 8.73
CA PRO A 65 14.08 14.87 8.14
C PRO A 65 14.10 15.13 6.63
N ASP A 66 15.20 15.65 6.07
CA ASP A 66 15.31 15.92 4.63
C ASP A 66 15.47 14.63 3.84
N ARG A 67 16.27 13.69 4.34
CA ARG A 67 16.39 12.34 3.75
C ARG A 67 15.05 11.62 3.74
N TYR A 68 14.30 11.68 4.84
CA TYR A 68 12.96 11.09 4.91
C TYR A 68 12.04 11.61 3.82
N VAL A 69 11.85 12.92 3.76
CA VAL A 69 10.89 13.51 2.82
C VAL A 69 11.31 13.29 1.38
N LYS A 70 12.60 13.45 1.06
CA LYS A 70 13.09 13.21 -0.29
C LYS A 70 12.91 11.74 -0.72
N ALA A 71 13.16 10.78 0.17
CA ALA A 71 12.90 9.37 -0.12
C ALA A 71 11.40 9.11 -0.35
N VAL A 72 10.52 9.68 0.50
CA VAL A 72 9.07 9.61 0.32
C VAL A 72 8.62 10.20 -1.02
N GLU A 73 9.16 11.36 -1.41
CA GLU A 73 8.86 12.00 -2.71
C GLU A 73 9.23 11.10 -3.90
N ILE A 74 10.37 10.43 -3.81
CA ILE A 74 10.84 9.51 -4.88
C ILE A 74 9.90 8.31 -4.97
N VAL A 75 9.65 7.59 -3.87
CA VAL A 75 8.82 6.39 -3.88
C VAL A 75 7.34 6.67 -4.12
N ALA A 76 6.85 7.86 -3.75
CA ALA A 76 5.48 8.27 -4.04
C ALA A 76 5.18 8.39 -5.55
N LYS A 77 6.21 8.66 -6.35
CA LYS A 77 6.11 8.74 -7.82
C LYS A 77 6.17 7.37 -8.51
N ASP A 78 6.54 6.31 -7.79
CA ASP A 78 6.69 4.98 -8.38
C ASP A 78 5.36 4.47 -8.96
N PRO A 79 5.30 4.10 -10.26
CA PRO A 79 4.05 3.69 -10.91
C PRO A 79 3.55 2.32 -10.46
N ASN A 80 4.41 1.51 -9.84
CA ASN A 80 4.10 0.14 -9.45
C ASN A 80 3.50 0.03 -8.05
N SER A 81 3.35 1.15 -7.32
CA SER A 81 2.86 1.20 -5.96
C SER A 81 1.41 1.69 -5.89
N ASP A 82 0.57 0.97 -5.16
CA ASP A 82 -0.83 1.34 -4.88
C ASP A 82 -0.97 2.04 -3.52
N GLY A 83 0.04 1.95 -2.68
CA GLY A 83 0.11 2.64 -1.40
C GLY A 83 1.53 2.73 -0.84
N LEU A 84 1.70 3.59 0.14
CA LEU A 84 2.96 3.84 0.81
C LEU A 84 2.77 3.77 2.32
N LEU A 85 3.58 2.95 2.99
CA LEU A 85 3.71 2.92 4.44
C LEU A 85 5.05 3.52 4.83
N VAL A 86 5.00 4.62 5.58
CA VAL A 86 6.19 5.25 6.15
C VAL A 86 6.32 4.83 7.61
N ILE A 87 7.42 4.19 7.94
CA ILE A 87 7.72 3.71 9.29
C ILE A 87 8.83 4.56 9.88
N LEU A 88 8.62 5.07 11.09
CA LEU A 88 9.61 5.78 11.86
C LEU A 88 9.81 5.11 13.21
N THR A 89 11.09 4.84 13.53
CA THR A 89 11.55 4.51 14.87
C THR A 89 12.48 5.62 15.35
N PRO A 90 12.28 6.21 16.55
CA PRO A 90 13.18 7.22 17.07
C PRO A 90 14.61 6.69 17.21
N GLN A 91 15.56 7.47 16.72
CA GLN A 91 16.99 7.23 16.84
C GLN A 91 17.70 8.56 17.11
N ALA A 92 18.97 8.51 17.47
CA ALA A 92 19.70 9.71 17.92
C ALA A 92 19.68 10.88 16.90
N MET A 93 19.54 10.60 15.61
CA MET A 93 19.51 11.59 14.53
C MET A 93 18.12 11.91 14.01
N THR A 94 17.09 11.14 14.42
CA THR A 94 15.72 11.36 13.98
C THR A 94 14.99 12.33 14.88
N ASP A 95 14.31 13.31 14.27
CA ASP A 95 13.36 14.20 14.95
C ASP A 95 11.93 13.85 14.43
N PRO A 96 11.16 13.04 15.19
CA PRO A 96 9.85 12.56 14.75
C PRO A 96 8.87 13.67 14.40
N THR A 97 8.92 14.78 15.15
CA THR A 97 8.02 15.92 14.95
C THR A 97 8.36 16.67 13.67
N LYS A 98 9.65 16.98 13.45
CA LYS A 98 10.08 17.64 12.20
C LYS A 98 9.85 16.80 10.96
N ILE A 99 10.03 15.47 11.06
CA ILE A 99 9.72 14.56 9.96
C ILE A 99 8.23 14.62 9.66
N ALA A 100 7.36 14.58 10.68
CA ALA A 100 5.92 14.68 10.52
C ALA A 100 5.48 16.02 9.90
N GLU A 101 6.06 17.15 10.32
CA GLU A 101 5.81 18.48 9.75
C GLU A 101 6.13 18.51 8.24
N LYS A 102 7.30 18.00 7.87
CA LYS A 102 7.72 17.95 6.45
C LYS A 102 6.88 16.99 5.63
N LEU A 103 6.53 15.82 6.16
CA LEU A 103 5.64 14.87 5.49
C LEU A 103 4.23 15.45 5.30
N LYS A 104 3.71 16.19 6.29
CA LYS A 104 2.45 16.92 6.17
C LYS A 104 2.51 17.93 5.02
N ALA A 105 3.55 18.77 4.98
CA ALA A 105 3.71 19.76 3.91
C ALA A 105 3.83 19.10 2.53
N PHE A 106 4.57 18.01 2.42
CA PHE A 106 4.64 17.21 1.19
C PHE A 106 3.27 16.67 0.80
N PHE A 107 2.57 16.03 1.73
CA PHE A 107 1.24 15.44 1.47
C PHE A 107 0.24 16.48 0.98
N GLU A 108 0.19 17.65 1.59
CA GLU A 108 -0.68 18.75 1.18
C GLU A 108 -0.38 19.25 -0.24
N SER A 109 0.92 19.34 -0.61
CA SER A 109 1.35 19.77 -1.95
C SER A 109 1.22 18.68 -3.03
N ALA A 110 1.33 17.42 -2.65
CA ALA A 110 1.38 16.26 -3.55
C ALA A 110 0.02 15.59 -3.78
N GLN A 111 -1.10 16.21 -3.38
CA GLN A 111 -2.45 15.63 -3.53
C GLN A 111 -2.77 15.09 -4.93
N PRO A 112 -2.40 15.77 -6.03
CA PRO A 112 -2.62 15.23 -7.38
C PRO A 112 -1.84 13.94 -7.65
N LEU A 113 -0.62 13.82 -7.13
CA LEU A 113 0.24 12.65 -7.27
C LEU A 113 -0.29 11.45 -6.47
N LEU A 114 -0.86 11.73 -5.30
CA LEU A 114 -1.35 10.73 -4.34
C LEU A 114 -2.83 10.37 -4.53
N LYS A 115 -3.49 10.86 -5.58
CA LYS A 115 -4.93 10.69 -5.80
C LYS A 115 -5.41 9.23 -5.72
N ASN A 116 -4.59 8.29 -6.20
CA ASN A 116 -4.90 6.86 -6.25
C ASN A 116 -4.00 6.03 -5.32
N LYS A 117 -3.23 6.66 -4.45
CA LYS A 117 -2.34 6.00 -3.50
C LYS A 117 -2.75 6.30 -2.08
N THR A 118 -2.74 5.29 -1.24
CA THR A 118 -2.95 5.44 0.19
C THR A 118 -1.62 5.68 0.87
N LEU A 119 -1.54 6.73 1.69
CA LEU A 119 -0.38 6.98 2.55
C LEU A 119 -0.77 6.64 3.99
N LEU A 120 -0.03 5.73 4.60
CA LEU A 120 -0.13 5.32 5.99
C LEU A 120 1.21 5.56 6.70
N ALA A 121 1.16 5.75 8.00
CA ALA A 121 2.36 5.94 8.80
C ALA A 121 2.36 5.00 10.01
N SER A 122 3.54 4.51 10.40
CA SER A 122 3.74 3.85 11.68
C SER A 122 4.81 4.61 12.46
N TRP A 123 4.38 5.34 13.48
CA TRP A 123 5.25 6.12 14.36
C TRP A 123 5.49 5.33 15.64
N MET A 124 6.64 4.68 15.74
CA MET A 124 6.97 3.78 16.86
C MET A 124 7.82 4.50 17.88
N GLY A 125 7.33 4.76 19.09
CA GLY A 125 8.13 5.45 20.12
C GLY A 125 7.32 5.94 21.32
N GLY A 126 6.02 5.65 21.40
CA GLY A 126 5.15 6.09 22.50
C GLY A 126 5.11 7.62 22.62
N GLU A 127 5.33 8.16 23.82
CA GLU A 127 5.23 9.60 24.09
C GLU A 127 6.17 10.46 23.23
N GLU A 128 7.32 9.91 22.83
CA GLU A 128 8.33 10.64 22.05
C GLU A 128 7.85 11.00 20.63
N VAL A 129 6.90 10.25 20.09
CA VAL A 129 6.38 10.44 18.72
C VAL A 129 4.97 11.05 18.68
N GLU A 130 4.31 11.23 19.81
CA GLU A 130 2.91 11.66 19.93
C GLU A 130 2.62 12.98 19.20
N ALA A 131 3.50 13.96 19.33
CA ALA A 131 3.36 15.25 18.64
C ALA A 131 3.38 15.08 17.11
N GLY A 132 4.25 14.21 16.60
CA GLY A 132 4.30 13.87 15.17
C GLY A 132 3.07 13.11 14.69
N GLU A 133 2.57 12.17 15.47
CA GLU A 133 1.32 11.44 15.16
C GLU A 133 0.11 12.38 15.03
N LEU A 134 -0.03 13.34 15.96
CA LEU A 134 -1.09 14.34 15.91
C LEU A 134 -1.05 15.16 14.62
N LEU A 135 0.16 15.61 14.22
CA LEU A 135 0.36 16.37 12.97
C LEU A 135 -0.02 15.56 11.73
N LEU A 136 0.39 14.30 11.67
CA LEU A 136 0.08 13.40 10.54
C LEU A 136 -1.41 13.10 10.46
N ASN A 137 -2.05 12.78 11.58
CA ASN A 137 -3.50 12.51 11.63
C ASN A 137 -4.32 13.74 11.23
N GLN A 138 -3.93 14.95 11.63
CA GLN A 138 -4.56 16.21 11.19
C GLN A 138 -4.44 16.43 9.69
N ALA A 139 -3.35 15.96 9.07
CA ALA A 139 -3.17 16.00 7.62
C ALA A 139 -3.92 14.88 6.88
N GLY A 140 -4.61 13.99 7.59
CA GLY A 140 -5.30 12.82 6.99
C GLY A 140 -4.38 11.64 6.67
N ILE A 141 -3.19 11.61 7.25
CA ILE A 141 -2.26 10.47 7.21
C ILE A 141 -2.47 9.68 8.50
N PHE A 142 -3.16 8.54 8.41
CA PHE A 142 -3.45 7.71 9.59
C PHE A 142 -2.18 7.07 10.12
N THR A 143 -1.98 7.20 11.45
CA THR A 143 -0.83 6.65 12.16
C THR A 143 -1.19 5.39 12.92
N PHE A 144 -0.20 4.51 13.05
CA PHE A 144 -0.30 3.24 13.76
C PHE A 144 0.92 3.08 14.69
N PRO A 145 0.73 2.58 15.92
CA PRO A 145 1.84 2.35 16.84
C PRO A 145 2.77 1.23 16.40
N PHE A 146 2.29 0.30 15.54
CA PHE A 146 3.05 -0.81 14.99
C PHE A 146 2.79 -0.98 13.49
N PRO A 147 3.81 -1.37 12.72
CA PRO A 147 3.74 -1.39 11.25
C PRO A 147 2.90 -2.55 10.69
N ASP A 148 2.77 -3.63 11.42
CA ASP A 148 1.89 -4.77 11.08
C ASP A 148 0.42 -4.36 11.03
N GLY A 149 -0.04 -3.54 11.98
CA GLY A 149 -1.40 -2.98 11.98
C GLY A 149 -1.65 -2.08 10.75
N ALA A 150 -0.68 -1.25 10.37
CA ALA A 150 -0.78 -0.43 9.17
C ALA A 150 -0.88 -1.28 7.89
N ALA A 151 -0.04 -2.32 7.77
CA ALA A 151 -0.06 -3.24 6.64
C ALA A 151 -1.38 -4.01 6.54
N GLN A 152 -1.95 -4.44 7.68
CA GLN A 152 -3.29 -5.08 7.73
C GLN A 152 -4.38 -4.14 7.23
N VAL A 153 -4.39 -2.89 7.70
CA VAL A 153 -5.37 -1.90 7.26
C VAL A 153 -5.25 -1.62 5.76
N PHE A 154 -4.02 -1.55 5.23
CA PHE A 154 -3.81 -1.43 3.78
C PHE A 154 -4.47 -2.58 3.01
N ASN A 155 -4.29 -3.84 3.45
CA ASN A 155 -4.92 -5.00 2.83
C ASN A 155 -6.46 -4.92 2.90
N TYR A 156 -7.04 -4.53 4.03
CA TYR A 156 -8.49 -4.33 4.14
C TYR A 156 -9.01 -3.26 3.18
N MET A 157 -8.27 -2.16 3.02
CA MET A 157 -8.62 -1.11 2.06
C MET A 157 -8.55 -1.60 0.62
N GLY A 158 -7.54 -2.41 0.27
CA GLY A 158 -7.39 -3.05 -1.02
C GLY A 158 -8.55 -4.01 -1.33
N HIS A 159 -8.87 -4.91 -0.41
CA HIS A 159 -10.00 -5.82 -0.52
C HIS A 159 -11.33 -5.08 -0.65
N TYR A 160 -11.53 -4.03 0.14
CA TYR A 160 -12.73 -3.18 0.02
C TYR A 160 -12.84 -2.55 -1.38
N SER A 161 -11.74 -2.00 -1.90
CA SER A 161 -11.72 -1.40 -3.24
C SER A 161 -12.01 -2.42 -4.32
N TYR A 162 -11.45 -3.64 -4.21
CA TYR A 162 -11.71 -4.75 -5.12
C TYR A 162 -13.18 -5.18 -5.09
N ASN A 163 -13.74 -5.39 -3.90
CA ASN A 163 -15.14 -5.80 -3.74
C ASN A 163 -16.10 -4.72 -4.26
N LEU A 164 -15.81 -3.45 -3.99
CA LEU A 164 -16.61 -2.33 -4.47
C LEU A 164 -16.62 -2.28 -6.01
N LYS A 165 -15.46 -2.50 -6.65
CA LYS A 165 -15.35 -2.56 -8.10
C LYS A 165 -16.20 -3.70 -8.66
N GLY A 166 -16.14 -4.90 -8.07
CA GLY A 166 -16.92 -6.06 -8.47
C GLY A 166 -18.44 -5.84 -8.39
N LEU A 167 -18.92 -4.99 -7.45
CA LEU A 167 -20.35 -4.65 -7.36
C LEU A 167 -20.87 -3.82 -8.55
N TYR A 168 -19.98 -3.08 -9.22
CA TYR A 168 -20.30 -2.24 -10.38
C TYR A 168 -19.96 -2.90 -11.71
N GLU A 169 -19.24 -4.03 -11.71
CA GLU A 169 -18.99 -4.81 -12.92
C GLU A 169 -20.22 -5.65 -13.23
N THR A 170 -20.93 -5.28 -14.32
CA THR A 170 -21.99 -6.14 -14.85
C THR A 170 -21.34 -7.30 -15.56
N PRO A 171 -21.60 -8.59 -15.17
CA PRO A 171 -21.07 -9.73 -15.89
C PRO A 171 -21.55 -9.69 -17.35
N THR A 172 -20.63 -9.59 -18.29
CA THR A 172 -20.94 -9.85 -19.69
C THR A 172 -21.09 -11.34 -19.85
N LEU A 173 -22.33 -11.81 -20.08
CA LEU A 173 -22.55 -13.21 -20.45
C LEU A 173 -21.83 -13.45 -21.79
N PRO A 174 -20.96 -14.48 -21.90
CA PRO A 174 -20.38 -14.85 -23.18
C PRO A 174 -21.52 -15.16 -24.14
N MET A 175 -21.52 -14.58 -25.35
CA MET A 175 -22.55 -14.82 -26.35
C MET A 175 -22.61 -16.29 -26.78
N ASP A 176 -21.56 -17.06 -26.57
CA ASP A 176 -21.45 -18.48 -26.90
C ASP A 176 -22.30 -19.42 -26.01
N GLU A 177 -22.80 -18.94 -24.86
CA GLU A 177 -23.67 -19.77 -24.00
C GLU A 177 -25.13 -19.84 -24.47
N VAL A 178 -25.52 -19.02 -25.43
CA VAL A 178 -26.90 -19.03 -25.96
C VAL A 178 -27.17 -20.29 -26.80
N GLU A 179 -26.18 -20.83 -27.52
CA GLU A 179 -26.32 -22.05 -28.32
C GLU A 179 -26.53 -23.30 -27.47
N ASN A 180 -25.94 -23.39 -26.31
CA ASN A 180 -26.06 -24.55 -25.42
C ASN A 180 -27.38 -24.60 -24.62
N ARG A 181 -28.10 -23.50 -24.51
CA ARG A 181 -29.36 -23.44 -23.74
C ARG A 181 -30.49 -24.21 -24.41
N SER A 182 -30.59 -24.16 -25.73
CA SER A 182 -31.57 -24.94 -26.49
C SER A 182 -31.30 -26.44 -26.39
N LEU A 183 -30.02 -26.82 -26.43
CA LEU A 183 -29.58 -28.20 -26.27
C LEU A 183 -29.87 -28.75 -24.87
N ALA A 184 -29.55 -27.95 -23.83
CA ALA A 184 -29.86 -28.30 -22.44
C ALA A 184 -31.37 -28.44 -22.21
N THR A 185 -32.18 -27.53 -22.75
CA THR A 185 -33.65 -27.62 -22.68
C THR A 185 -34.17 -28.89 -23.38
N SER A 186 -33.66 -29.20 -24.57
CA SER A 186 -34.07 -30.42 -25.31
C SER A 186 -33.73 -31.71 -24.57
N VAL A 187 -32.56 -31.76 -23.91
CA VAL A 187 -32.17 -32.92 -23.08
C VAL A 187 -33.07 -33.05 -21.86
N ILE A 188 -33.35 -31.95 -21.15
CA ILE A 188 -34.26 -31.94 -20.00
C ILE A 188 -35.66 -32.42 -20.39
N ASP A 189 -36.20 -31.94 -21.48
CA ASP A 189 -37.52 -32.33 -21.98
C ASP A 189 -37.57 -33.79 -22.43
N SER A 190 -36.48 -34.31 -23.00
CA SER A 190 -36.33 -35.72 -23.36
C SER A 190 -36.35 -36.60 -22.09
N VAL A 191 -35.62 -36.24 -21.06
CA VAL A 191 -35.58 -36.97 -19.78
C VAL A 191 -36.97 -36.95 -19.10
N ARG A 192 -37.62 -35.80 -19.06
CA ARG A 192 -38.98 -35.66 -18.49
C ARG A 192 -39.99 -36.56 -19.22
N ARG A 193 -39.93 -36.66 -20.56
CA ARG A 193 -40.84 -37.52 -21.33
C ARG A 193 -40.52 -39.01 -21.16
N SER A 194 -39.31 -39.38 -20.81
CA SER A 194 -38.93 -40.79 -20.57
C SER A 194 -39.33 -41.30 -19.19
N GLY A 195 -39.95 -40.46 -18.34
CA GLY A 195 -40.38 -40.85 -16.99
C GLY A 195 -39.24 -41.17 -16.01
N ARG A 196 -38.00 -40.78 -16.35
CA ARG A 196 -36.85 -40.88 -15.42
C ARG A 196 -36.78 -39.59 -14.57
N THR A 197 -36.88 -39.76 -13.25
CA THR A 197 -36.63 -38.72 -12.25
C THR A 197 -35.15 -38.74 -11.86
#